data_cd41932dffef506e168cb9fd9d86834f
#
_entry.id   cd41932dffef506e168cb9fd9d86834f
#
_cell.length_a   1.000
_cell.length_b   1.000
_cell.length_c   1.000
_cell.angle_alpha   90.00
_cell.angle_beta   90.00
_cell.angle_gamma   90.00
#
_symmetry.space_group_name_H-M   'P 1'
#
loop_
_entity.id
_entity.type
_entity.pdbx_description
1 polymer ?
#
loop_
_entity_poly.entity_id
_entity_poly.type
_entity_poly.pdbx_seq_one_letter_code
_entity_poly.pdbx_strand_id
1 'polypeptide(L)'
;MTKAEEYVAAWRLGYRGDFSLVDRIYHPDYKSFDYRTGIEANLEDDKVITSTLNAVMTIGHFQTIYESEDFLGVECFVKRNYAEIDGSDPDYAARITAVHYENGKIIAQKTSTNPLDFDPSEYFEWKWEDFE
;
A
#
# COMPACT_ATOMS: atom_id res chain seq x y z
N MET A 1 18.77 -1.43 -5.43
CA MET A 1 17.44 -1.65 -4.85
C MET A 1 16.63 -2.61 -5.69
N THR A 2 15.94 -3.54 -5.05
CA THR A 2 14.96 -4.39 -5.74
C THR A 2 13.69 -3.55 -6.06
N LYS A 3 12.84 -4.07 -6.95
CA LYS A 3 11.54 -3.45 -7.23
C LYS A 3 10.69 -3.33 -5.97
N ALA A 4 10.70 -4.38 -5.13
CA ALA A 4 9.96 -4.39 -3.87
C ALA A 4 10.47 -3.31 -2.92
N GLU A 5 11.77 -3.20 -2.73
CA GLU A 5 12.39 -2.18 -1.87
C GLU A 5 12.04 -0.76 -2.36
N GLU A 6 12.13 -0.54 -3.67
CA GLU A 6 11.81 0.74 -4.29
C GLU A 6 10.33 1.11 -4.11
N TYR A 7 9.44 0.15 -4.36
CA TYR A 7 8.00 0.31 -4.18
C TYR A 7 7.65 0.67 -2.73
N VAL A 8 8.19 -0.08 -1.77
CA VAL A 8 7.93 0.13 -0.35
C VAL A 8 8.46 1.50 0.09
N ALA A 9 9.69 1.85 -0.29
CA ALA A 9 10.30 3.14 0.05
C ALA A 9 9.47 4.30 -0.51
N ALA A 10 9.01 4.19 -1.76
CA ALA A 10 8.22 5.24 -2.40
C ALA A 10 6.92 5.53 -1.65
N TRP A 11 6.17 4.49 -1.29
CA TRP A 11 4.89 4.68 -0.60
C TRP A 11 5.05 5.01 0.89
N ARG A 12 6.12 4.56 1.55
CA ARG A 12 6.43 5.02 2.91
C ARG A 12 6.62 6.54 2.95
N LEU A 13 7.37 7.08 2.00
CA LEU A 13 7.53 8.53 1.85
C LEU A 13 6.22 9.20 1.45
N GLY A 14 5.46 8.59 0.55
CA GLY A 14 4.15 9.10 0.11
C GLY A 14 3.17 9.26 1.27
N TYR A 15 3.12 8.31 2.20
CA TYR A 15 2.30 8.41 3.40
C TYR A 15 2.72 9.57 4.32
N ARG A 16 3.95 10.05 4.19
CA ARG A 16 4.45 11.23 4.91
C ARG A 16 4.32 12.52 4.12
N GLY A 17 3.71 12.45 2.93
CA GLY A 17 3.49 13.60 2.06
C GLY A 17 4.59 13.86 1.02
N ASP A 18 5.60 12.99 0.94
CA ASP A 18 6.67 13.11 -0.06
C ASP A 18 6.45 12.09 -1.18
N PHE A 19 6.00 12.58 -2.34
CA PHE A 19 5.73 11.75 -3.52
C PHE A 19 6.85 11.75 -4.55
N SER A 20 8.04 12.25 -4.22
CA SER A 20 9.14 12.37 -5.18
C SER A 20 9.59 11.01 -5.75
N LEU A 21 9.65 9.96 -4.92
CA LEU A 21 9.96 8.61 -5.39
C LEU A 21 8.80 7.99 -6.16
N VAL A 22 7.57 8.21 -5.71
CA VAL A 22 6.37 7.76 -6.43
C VAL A 22 6.39 8.32 -7.85
N ASP A 23 6.61 9.62 -8.01
CA ASP A 23 6.65 10.25 -9.33
C ASP A 23 7.74 9.66 -10.24
N ARG A 24 8.83 9.16 -9.67
CA ARG A 24 9.92 8.58 -10.44
C ARG A 24 9.65 7.17 -10.95
N ILE A 25 8.90 6.36 -10.20
CA ILE A 25 8.74 4.94 -10.51
C ILE A 25 7.44 4.63 -11.26
N TYR A 26 6.53 5.59 -11.39
CA TYR A 26 5.24 5.39 -12.06
C TYR A 26 5.24 5.91 -13.48
N HIS A 27 4.58 5.13 -14.37
CA HIS A 27 4.37 5.48 -15.76
C HIS A 27 3.30 6.59 -15.87
N PRO A 28 3.42 7.54 -16.84
CA PRO A 28 2.40 8.61 -17.01
C PRO A 28 0.99 8.09 -17.26
N ASP A 29 0.84 6.91 -17.86
CA ASP A 29 -0.46 6.31 -18.19
C ASP A 29 -0.95 5.31 -17.14
N TYR A 30 -0.33 5.32 -15.96
CA TYR A 30 -0.66 4.41 -14.86
C TYR A 30 -2.14 4.45 -14.50
N LYS A 31 -2.70 3.26 -14.23
CA LYS A 31 -4.03 3.07 -13.65
C LYS A 31 -3.98 2.02 -12.55
N SER A 32 -4.73 2.27 -11.50
CA SER A 32 -4.96 1.29 -10.43
C SER A 32 -6.41 0.80 -10.46
N PHE A 33 -6.62 -0.39 -9.92
CA PHE A 33 -7.96 -0.94 -9.71
C PHE A 33 -8.05 -1.55 -8.31
N ASP A 34 -9.10 -1.20 -7.57
CA ASP A 34 -9.36 -1.72 -6.24
C ASP A 34 -10.55 -2.68 -6.30
N TYR A 35 -10.30 -3.97 -6.00
CA TYR A 35 -11.33 -5.00 -6.03
C TYR A 35 -12.40 -4.82 -4.95
N ARG A 36 -12.07 -4.14 -3.85
CA ARG A 36 -13.04 -3.91 -2.77
C ARG A 36 -14.11 -2.91 -3.19
N THR A 37 -13.74 -1.88 -3.92
CA THR A 37 -14.64 -0.79 -4.31
C THR A 37 -15.07 -0.84 -5.76
N GLY A 38 -14.34 -1.58 -6.62
CA GLY A 38 -14.56 -1.59 -8.05
C GLY A 38 -14.15 -0.29 -8.73
N ILE A 39 -13.31 0.52 -8.10
CA ILE A 39 -12.92 1.84 -8.61
C ILE A 39 -11.57 1.75 -9.31
N GLU A 40 -11.50 2.34 -10.52
CA GLU A 40 -10.25 2.61 -11.23
C GLU A 40 -9.80 4.03 -10.91
N ALA A 41 -8.50 4.22 -10.69
CA ALA A 41 -7.92 5.50 -10.34
C ALA A 41 -6.61 5.74 -11.10
N ASN A 42 -6.26 7.00 -11.32
CA ASN A 42 -4.95 7.39 -11.82
C ASN A 42 -3.99 7.68 -10.65
N LEU A 43 -2.76 8.07 -10.95
CA LEU A 43 -1.75 8.31 -9.91
C LEU A 43 -2.13 9.49 -9.01
N GLU A 44 -2.68 10.56 -9.56
CA GLU A 44 -3.09 11.72 -8.76
C GLU A 44 -4.22 11.36 -7.80
N ASP A 45 -5.16 10.53 -8.24
CA ASP A 45 -6.23 10.02 -7.37
C ASP A 45 -5.65 9.16 -6.22
N ASP A 46 -4.68 8.30 -6.53
CA ASP A 46 -4.02 7.47 -5.52
C ASP A 46 -3.26 8.31 -4.48
N LYS A 47 -2.63 9.39 -4.92
CA LYS A 47 -1.96 10.34 -4.01
C LYS A 47 -2.97 11.01 -3.06
N VAL A 48 -4.12 11.42 -3.58
CA VAL A 48 -5.18 12.04 -2.77
C VAL A 48 -5.72 11.03 -1.75
N ILE A 49 -5.96 9.80 -2.17
CA ILE A 49 -6.43 8.73 -1.28
C ILE A 49 -5.41 8.49 -0.16
N THR A 50 -4.14 8.37 -0.50
CA THR A 50 -3.05 8.17 0.46
C THR A 50 -2.99 9.32 1.47
N SER A 51 -3.06 10.56 1.00
CA SER A 51 -3.04 11.74 1.86
C SER A 51 -4.23 11.82 2.80
N THR A 52 -5.38 11.29 2.37
CA THR A 52 -6.59 11.24 3.19
C THR A 52 -6.51 10.15 4.25
N LEU A 53 -5.95 8.98 3.90
CA LEU A 53 -5.92 7.81 4.77
C LEU A 53 -4.80 7.83 5.81
N ASN A 54 -3.75 8.59 5.59
CA ASN A 54 -2.57 8.57 6.47
C ASN A 54 -2.87 8.96 7.93
N ALA A 55 -3.96 9.70 8.16
CA ALA A 55 -4.36 10.12 9.51
C ALA A 55 -4.99 8.98 10.33
N VAL A 56 -5.56 7.97 9.67
CA VAL A 56 -6.34 6.90 10.33
C VAL A 56 -5.83 5.50 10.02
N MET A 57 -4.76 5.39 9.22
CA MET A 57 -4.27 4.10 8.75
C MET A 57 -2.77 3.99 8.95
N THR A 58 -2.34 2.86 9.49
CA THR A 58 -0.92 2.49 9.54
C THR A 58 -0.68 1.36 8.56
N ILE A 59 0.28 1.53 7.67
CA ILE A 59 0.73 0.48 6.75
C ILE A 59 1.88 -0.26 7.45
N GLY A 60 1.64 -1.51 7.78
CA GLY A 60 2.59 -2.34 8.49
C GLY A 60 3.64 -2.99 7.60
N HIS A 61 4.05 -4.16 7.99
CA HIS A 61 5.10 -4.92 7.31
C HIS A 61 4.70 -5.27 5.88
N PHE A 62 5.64 -5.11 4.95
CA PHE A 62 5.51 -5.57 3.56
C PHE A 62 6.27 -6.87 3.37
N GLN A 63 5.69 -7.78 2.59
CA GLN A 63 6.34 -9.02 2.19
C GLN A 63 6.23 -9.18 0.68
N THR A 64 7.35 -9.51 0.03
CA THR A 64 7.36 -9.82 -1.40
C THR A 64 6.82 -11.24 -1.59
N ILE A 65 5.78 -11.37 -2.43
CA ILE A 65 5.24 -12.67 -2.82
C ILE A 65 5.96 -13.19 -4.06
N TYR A 66 6.18 -12.30 -5.04
CA TYR A 66 6.84 -12.64 -6.29
C TYR A 66 7.42 -11.38 -6.93
N GLU A 67 8.57 -11.52 -7.55
CA GLU A 67 9.21 -10.40 -8.27
C GLU A 67 9.86 -10.92 -9.54
N SER A 68 9.60 -10.23 -10.65
CA SER A 68 10.24 -10.47 -11.94
C SER A 68 10.57 -9.13 -12.60
N GLU A 69 11.05 -9.15 -13.85
CA GLU A 69 11.36 -7.92 -14.58
C GLU A 69 10.14 -7.03 -14.78
N ASP A 70 8.97 -7.63 -15.07
CA ASP A 70 7.74 -6.92 -15.44
C ASP A 70 6.64 -6.96 -14.38
N PHE A 71 6.88 -7.62 -13.24
CA PHE A 71 5.83 -7.86 -12.26
C PHE A 71 6.38 -7.86 -10.84
N LEU A 72 5.57 -7.32 -9.92
CA LEU A 72 5.81 -7.40 -8.48
C LEU A 72 4.50 -7.74 -7.77
N GLY A 73 4.51 -8.82 -6.99
CA GLY A 73 3.41 -9.14 -6.08
C GLY A 73 3.87 -8.88 -4.66
N VAL A 74 3.13 -8.05 -3.92
CA VAL A 74 3.44 -7.74 -2.52
C VAL A 74 2.22 -7.92 -1.65
N GLU A 75 2.46 -8.30 -0.40
CA GLU A 75 1.45 -8.31 0.65
C GLU A 75 1.88 -7.33 1.73
N CYS A 76 0.93 -6.57 2.26
CA CYS A 76 1.17 -5.78 3.47
C CYS A 76 -0.02 -5.90 4.41
N PHE A 77 0.22 -5.58 5.68
CA PHE A 77 -0.83 -5.53 6.68
C PHE A 77 -1.18 -4.08 6.97
N VAL A 78 -2.46 -3.85 7.23
CA VAL A 78 -3.01 -2.51 7.45
C VAL A 78 -3.76 -2.51 8.76
N LYS A 79 -3.51 -1.49 9.58
CA LYS A 79 -4.28 -1.20 10.78
C LYS A 79 -5.04 0.09 10.55
N ARG A 80 -6.36 0.05 10.71
CA ARG A 80 -7.19 1.25 10.68
C ARG A 80 -7.57 1.61 12.10
N ASN A 81 -7.24 2.82 12.50
CA ASN A 81 -7.48 3.31 13.84
C ASN A 81 -8.45 4.49 13.80
N TYR A 82 -9.68 4.21 14.18
CA TYR A 82 -10.76 5.19 14.18
C TYR A 82 -11.11 5.68 15.59
N ALA A 83 -10.30 5.34 16.60
CA ALA A 83 -10.59 5.67 18.00
C ALA A 83 -10.83 7.17 18.22
N GLU A 84 -10.08 8.03 17.53
CA GLU A 84 -10.23 9.49 17.63
C GLU A 84 -11.46 10.02 16.88
N ILE A 85 -12.03 9.23 15.97
CA ILE A 85 -13.18 9.62 15.14
C ILE A 85 -14.48 9.14 15.78
N ASP A 86 -14.58 7.85 16.12
CA ASP A 86 -15.81 7.23 16.59
C ASP A 86 -15.65 6.39 17.87
N GLY A 87 -14.42 6.32 18.42
CA GLY A 87 -14.14 5.57 19.64
C GLY A 87 -14.10 4.05 19.46
N SER A 88 -14.17 3.56 18.22
CA SER A 88 -14.15 2.12 17.96
C SER A 88 -12.75 1.52 18.12
N ASP A 89 -12.70 0.20 18.32
CA ASP A 89 -11.45 -0.54 18.31
C ASP A 89 -10.82 -0.52 16.91
N PRO A 90 -9.48 -0.61 16.82
CA PRO A 90 -8.83 -0.73 15.52
C PRO A 90 -9.25 -2.00 14.78
N ASP A 91 -9.31 -1.94 13.46
CA ASP A 91 -9.48 -3.14 12.65
C ASP A 91 -8.24 -3.38 11.78
N TYR A 92 -8.14 -4.59 11.25
CA TYR A 92 -6.95 -5.06 10.57
C TYR A 92 -7.33 -5.68 9.22
N ALA A 93 -6.41 -5.57 8.27
CA ALA A 93 -6.58 -6.17 6.95
C ALA A 93 -5.25 -6.63 6.38
N ALA A 94 -5.30 -7.62 5.50
CA ALA A 94 -4.20 -7.99 4.63
C ALA A 94 -4.49 -7.44 3.24
N ARG A 95 -3.53 -6.76 2.65
CA ARG A 95 -3.65 -6.18 1.32
C ARG A 95 -2.65 -6.83 0.39
N ILE A 96 -3.15 -7.41 -0.70
CA ILE A 96 -2.33 -8.00 -1.75
C ILE A 96 -2.39 -7.08 -2.97
N THR A 97 -1.22 -6.71 -3.48
CA THR A 97 -1.12 -5.81 -4.63
C THR A 97 -0.29 -6.47 -5.73
N ALA A 98 -0.86 -6.50 -6.92
CA ALA A 98 -0.20 -6.92 -8.16
C ALA A 98 0.24 -5.68 -8.92
N VAL A 99 1.54 -5.54 -9.13
CA VAL A 99 2.16 -4.36 -9.76
C VAL A 99 2.78 -4.77 -11.08
N HIS A 100 2.32 -4.14 -12.17
CA HIS A 100 2.82 -4.41 -13.53
C HIS A 100 3.71 -3.27 -14.01
N TYR A 101 4.82 -3.63 -14.65
CA TYR A 101 5.79 -2.67 -15.15
C TYR A 101 5.79 -2.64 -16.69
N GLU A 102 6.02 -1.47 -17.25
CA GLU A 102 6.25 -1.25 -18.68
C GLU A 102 7.43 -0.27 -18.80
N ASN A 103 8.46 -0.68 -19.54
CA ASN A 103 9.67 0.12 -19.73
C ASN A 103 10.30 0.57 -18.40
N GLY A 104 10.27 -0.32 -17.42
CA GLY A 104 10.87 -0.07 -16.11
C GLY A 104 10.04 0.78 -15.16
N LYS A 105 8.82 1.17 -15.56
CA LYS A 105 7.92 1.99 -14.72
C LYS A 105 6.60 1.28 -14.50
N ILE A 106 5.98 1.56 -13.36
CA ILE A 106 4.71 0.93 -12.97
C ILE A 106 3.58 1.48 -13.84
N ILE A 107 2.94 0.61 -14.64
CA ILE A 107 1.86 0.98 -15.56
C ILE A 107 0.47 0.60 -15.03
N ALA A 108 0.40 -0.44 -14.21
CA ALA A 108 -0.88 -0.90 -13.66
C ALA A 108 -0.69 -1.52 -12.28
N GLN A 109 -1.70 -1.40 -11.46
CA GLN A 109 -1.70 -1.93 -10.11
C GLN A 109 -3.10 -2.41 -9.76
N LYS A 110 -3.20 -3.61 -9.23
CA LYS A 110 -4.48 -4.18 -8.77
C LYS A 110 -4.34 -4.57 -7.31
N THR A 111 -5.30 -4.14 -6.50
CA THR A 111 -5.25 -4.36 -5.06
C THR A 111 -6.47 -5.12 -4.58
N SER A 112 -6.23 -6.13 -3.76
CA SER A 112 -7.26 -6.88 -3.04
C SER A 112 -7.02 -6.70 -1.54
N THR A 113 -8.07 -6.34 -0.80
CA THR A 113 -8.00 -6.13 0.65
C THR A 113 -8.90 -7.15 1.34
N ASN A 114 -8.33 -7.89 2.29
CA ASN A 114 -9.03 -8.92 3.06
C ASN A 114 -9.08 -8.51 4.53
N PRO A 115 -10.29 -8.32 5.11
CA PRO A 115 -10.39 -8.05 6.54
C PRO A 115 -9.88 -9.23 7.35
N LEU A 116 -9.23 -8.94 8.48
CA LEU A 116 -8.72 -9.94 9.42
C LEU A 116 -9.47 -9.84 10.74
N ASP A 117 -9.73 -10.99 11.35
CA ASP A 117 -10.37 -11.08 12.68
C ASP A 117 -9.34 -11.05 13.81
N PHE A 118 -8.09 -10.75 13.51
CA PHE A 118 -7.00 -10.77 14.47
C PHE A 118 -5.98 -9.67 14.16
N ASP A 119 -5.16 -9.31 15.14
CA ASP A 119 -4.01 -8.41 14.95
C ASP A 119 -2.84 -9.22 14.39
N PRO A 120 -2.44 -9.00 13.12
CA PRO A 120 -1.38 -9.80 12.50
C PRO A 120 -0.02 -9.64 13.19
N SER A 121 0.25 -8.54 13.87
CA SER A 121 1.53 -8.35 14.57
C SER A 121 1.73 -9.36 15.70
N GLU A 122 0.66 -9.96 16.24
CA GLU A 122 0.75 -10.97 17.28
C GLU A 122 1.33 -12.31 16.78
N TYR A 123 1.32 -12.53 15.46
CA TYR A 123 1.77 -13.79 14.84
C TYR A 123 3.09 -13.65 14.08
N PHE A 124 3.65 -12.43 14.03
CA PHE A 124 4.88 -12.14 13.29
C PHE A 124 5.83 -11.33 14.16
N GLU A 125 7.11 -11.27 13.77
CA GLU A 125 8.17 -10.61 14.55
C GLU A 125 8.29 -9.12 14.25
N TRP A 126 7.19 -8.39 14.20
CA TRP A 126 7.18 -6.94 14.00
C TRP A 126 6.08 -6.29 14.83
N LYS A 127 6.18 -4.98 15.01
CA LYS A 127 5.21 -4.19 15.79
C LYS A 127 4.72 -3.01 14.96
N TRP A 128 3.47 -2.62 15.18
CA TRP A 128 2.89 -1.47 14.50
C TRP A 128 3.68 -0.18 14.76
N GLU A 129 4.25 -0.01 15.94
CA GLU A 129 5.06 1.15 16.32
C GLU A 129 6.28 1.32 15.42
N ASP A 130 6.77 0.24 14.80
CA ASP A 130 7.90 0.29 13.88
C ASP A 130 7.57 1.05 12.58
N PHE A 131 6.29 1.26 12.31
CA PHE A 131 5.79 1.86 11.06
C PHE A 131 5.00 3.17 11.28
N GLU A 132 4.85 3.57 12.51
CA GLU A 132 4.14 4.82 12.87
C GLU A 132 5.03 6.06 12.84
#